data_6bdd9be5282c17dfd176eefed49f2534
#
_entry.id   6bdd9be5282c17dfd176eefed49f2534
#
_cell.length_a   1.000
_cell.length_b   1.000
_cell.length_c   1.000
_cell.angle_alpha   90.00
_cell.angle_beta   90.00
_cell.angle_gamma   90.00
#
_symmetry.space_group_name_H-M   'P 1'
#
loop_
_entity.id
_entity.type
_entity.pdbx_description
1 polymer ?
#
loop_
_entity_poly.entity_id
_entity_poly.type
_entity_poly.pdbx_seq_one_letter_code
_entity_poly.pdbx_strand_id
1 'polypeptide(L)' 'MKKFNYYYDYSPEAYNYIMQSKILRQSEKNLLKDMVEGKKIKELTEEYKCSYITIVRRRKKIFNLTKELM' A
#
# COMPACT_ATOMS: atom_id res chain seq x y z
N MET A 1 8.71 14.54 -9.40
CA MET A 1 8.84 13.78 -9.38
C MET A 1 8.21 12.88 -8.80
N LYS A 2 8.05 12.13 -8.67
CA LYS A 2 7.49 11.16 -8.29
C LYS A 2 7.64 10.89 -6.95
N LYS A 3 7.38 11.75 -6.04
CA LYS A 3 7.58 11.47 -4.74
C LYS A 3 6.72 10.42 -4.23
N PHE A 4 5.61 10.11 -4.82
CA PHE A 4 4.78 9.07 -4.30
C PHE A 4 5.26 7.70 -4.67
N ASN A 5 6.23 7.59 -5.53
CA ASN A 5 6.67 6.29 -5.98
C ASN A 5 7.34 5.48 -4.91
N TYR A 6 7.84 6.11 -3.86
CA TYR A 6 8.51 5.32 -2.86
C TYR A 6 7.56 4.41 -2.10
N TYR A 7 6.26 4.63 -2.21
CA TYR A 7 5.31 3.72 -1.63
C TYR A 7 5.21 2.43 -2.45
N TYR A 8 5.74 2.43 -3.67
CA TYR A 8 5.61 1.28 -4.54
C TYR A 8 6.95 0.64 -4.85
N ASP A 9 7.99 1.07 -4.14
CA ASP A 9 9.33 0.63 -4.45
C ASP A 9 9.73 -0.63 -3.73
N TYR A 10 8.89 -1.62 -3.77
CA TYR A 10 9.21 -2.91 -3.16
C TYR A 10 9.88 -3.78 -4.20
N SER A 11 10.97 -4.45 -3.80
CA SER A 11 11.53 -5.47 -4.66
C SER A 11 10.55 -6.62 -4.72
N PRO A 12 10.62 -7.46 -5.76
CA PRO A 12 9.72 -8.60 -5.84
C PRO A 12 9.80 -9.51 -4.62
N GLU A 13 11.00 -9.70 -4.09
CA GLU A 13 11.16 -10.53 -2.89
C GLU A 13 10.50 -9.90 -1.68
N ALA A 14 10.69 -8.60 -1.49
CA ALA A 14 10.09 -7.92 -0.35
C ALA A 14 8.59 -7.95 -0.46
N TYR A 15 8.06 -7.70 -1.65
CA TYR A 15 6.62 -7.72 -1.86
C TYR A 15 6.05 -9.09 -1.53
N ASN A 16 6.67 -10.15 -2.03
CA ASN A 16 6.21 -11.50 -1.77
C ASN A 16 6.27 -11.83 -0.28
N TYR A 17 7.35 -11.41 0.38
CA TYR A 17 7.50 -11.66 1.81
C TYR A 17 6.36 -10.99 2.58
N ILE A 18 6.08 -9.73 2.26
CA ILE A 18 5.03 -8.99 2.94
C ILE A 18 3.67 -9.64 2.72
N MET A 19 3.40 -10.07 1.49
CA MET A 19 2.12 -10.67 1.16
C MET A 19 1.91 -12.01 1.85
N GLN A 20 3.00 -12.70 2.18
CA GLN A 20 2.90 -13.98 2.85
C GLN A 20 3.01 -13.88 4.36
N SER A 21 3.41 -12.73 4.86
CA SER A 21 3.64 -12.56 6.29
C SER A 21 2.36 -12.08 6.97
N LYS A 22 2.42 -11.96 8.29
CA LYS A 22 1.31 -11.44 9.05
C LYS A 22 1.54 -10.00 9.47
N ILE A 23 2.49 -9.33 8.83
CA ILE A 23 2.76 -7.93 9.12
C ILE A 23 1.55 -7.08 8.79
N LEU A 24 0.89 -7.37 7.69
CA LEU A 24 -0.30 -6.66 7.28
C LEU A 24 -1.51 -7.54 7.35
N ARG A 25 -2.65 -6.93 7.65
CA ARG A 25 -3.92 -7.64 7.61
C ARG A 25 -4.32 -7.83 6.16
N GLN A 26 -5.29 -8.70 5.91
CA GLN A 26 -5.73 -8.97 4.54
C GLN A 26 -6.20 -7.70 3.82
N SER A 27 -6.93 -6.85 4.52
CA SER A 27 -7.40 -5.60 3.91
C SER A 27 -6.23 -4.70 3.54
N GLU A 28 -5.19 -4.70 4.36
CA GLU A 28 -4.01 -3.89 4.07
C GLU A 28 -3.22 -4.47 2.90
N LYS A 29 -3.17 -5.79 2.81
CA LYS A 29 -2.51 -6.44 1.68
C LYS A 29 -3.23 -6.11 0.37
N ASN A 30 -4.55 -6.09 0.41
CA ASN A 30 -5.33 -5.74 -0.77
C ASN A 30 -5.04 -4.31 -1.21
N LEU A 31 -4.95 -3.40 -0.26
CA LEU A 31 -4.64 -2.02 -0.57
C LEU A 31 -3.23 -1.89 -1.11
N LEU A 32 -2.27 -2.59 -0.51
CA LEU A 32 -0.90 -2.56 -0.99
C LEU A 32 -0.82 -3.06 -2.43
N LYS A 33 -1.53 -4.13 -2.74
CA LYS A 33 -1.54 -4.66 -4.09
C LYS A 33 -2.05 -3.61 -5.07
N ASP A 34 -3.14 -2.92 -4.71
CA ASP A 34 -3.69 -1.89 -5.57
C ASP A 34 -2.72 -0.73 -5.75
N MET A 35 -2.02 -0.37 -4.69
CA MET A 35 -1.03 0.70 -4.77
C MET A 35 0.11 0.33 -5.71
N VAL A 36 0.60 -0.90 -5.59
CA VAL A 36 1.69 -1.37 -6.43
C VAL A 36 1.26 -1.44 -7.88
N GLU A 37 0.00 -1.74 -8.12
CA GLU A 37 -0.53 -1.76 -9.48
C GLU A 37 -0.77 -0.37 -10.06
N GLY A 38 -0.57 0.66 -9.25
CA GLY A 38 -0.65 2.02 -9.74
C GLY A 38 -2.00 2.69 -9.63
N LYS A 39 -2.90 2.14 -8.83
CA LYS A 39 -4.21 2.78 -8.67
C LYS A 39 -4.06 4.08 -7.92
N LYS A 40 -4.80 5.07 -8.36
CA LYS A 40 -4.75 6.39 -7.74
C LYS A 40 -5.63 6.44 -6.51
N ILE A 41 -5.34 7.39 -5.62
CA ILE A 41 -6.10 7.52 -4.39
C ILE A 41 -7.59 7.70 -4.68
N LYS A 42 -7.92 8.47 -5.71
CA LYS A 42 -9.33 8.67 -6.06
C LYS A 42 -10.01 7.36 -6.37
N GLU A 43 -9.34 6.49 -7.11
CA GLU A 43 -9.90 5.19 -7.44
C GLU A 43 -10.08 4.34 -6.19
N LEU A 44 -9.13 4.44 -5.26
CA LEU A 44 -9.20 3.67 -4.04
C LEU A 44 -10.34 4.14 -3.14
N THR A 45 -10.59 5.45 -3.09
CA THR A 45 -11.70 5.95 -2.29
C THR A 45 -13.02 5.43 -2.82
N GLU A 46 -13.16 5.33 -4.13
CA GLU A 46 -14.38 4.82 -4.72
C GLU A 46 -14.52 3.33 -4.52
N GLU A 47 -13.42 2.62 -4.69
CA GLU A 47 -13.45 1.16 -4.60
C GLU A 47 -13.71 0.69 -3.17
N TYR A 48 -13.06 1.33 -2.21
CA TYR A 48 -13.20 0.92 -0.82
C TYR A 48 -14.25 1.73 -0.07
N LYS A 49 -14.88 2.68 -0.75
CA LYS A 49 -15.92 3.52 -0.15
C LYS A 49 -15.45 4.20 1.13
N CYS A 50 -14.25 4.73 1.08
CA CYS A 50 -13.64 5.45 2.19
C CYS A 50 -13.32 6.86 1.78
N SER A 51 -13.10 7.73 2.76
CA SER A 51 -12.71 9.09 2.46
C SER A 51 -11.26 9.13 2.02
N TYR A 52 -10.89 10.23 1.38
CA TYR A 52 -9.52 10.45 0.96
C TYR A 52 -8.55 10.35 2.15
N ILE A 53 -8.91 10.97 3.26
CA ILE A 53 -8.07 10.97 4.44
C ILE A 53 -7.85 9.53 4.94
N THR A 54 -8.89 8.71 4.92
CA THR A 54 -8.77 7.34 5.38
C THR A 54 -7.78 6.56 4.51
N ILE A 55 -7.86 6.74 3.20
CA ILE A 55 -6.94 6.04 2.30
C ILE A 55 -5.50 6.51 2.53
N VAL A 56 -5.30 7.81 2.67
CA VAL A 56 -3.97 8.36 2.92
C VAL A 56 -3.38 7.79 4.19
N ARG A 57 -4.19 7.72 5.25
CA ARG A 57 -3.72 7.18 6.52
C ARG A 57 -3.35 5.71 6.40
N ARG A 58 -4.14 4.93 5.68
CA ARG A 58 -3.86 3.51 5.51
C ARG A 58 -2.59 3.29 4.70
N ARG A 59 -2.40 4.09 3.66
CA ARG A 59 -1.18 3.99 2.88
C ARG A 59 0.04 4.28 3.72
N LYS A 60 -0.06 5.32 4.54
CA LYS A 60 1.06 5.70 5.39
C LYS A 60 1.35 4.61 6.43
N LYS A 61 0.32 4.01 6.98
CA LYS A 61 0.51 2.94 7.94
C LYS A 61 1.21 1.76 7.28
N ILE A 62 0.78 1.39 6.09
CA ILE A 62 1.40 0.30 5.36
C ILE A 62 2.88 0.60 5.10
N PHE A 63 3.17 1.82 4.66
CA PHE A 63 4.54 2.22 4.41
C PHE A 63 5.38 2.12 5.68
N ASN A 64 4.85 2.62 6.79
CA ASN A 64 5.60 2.59 8.05
C ASN A 64 5.86 1.16 8.53
N LEU A 65 4.93 0.25 8.29
CA LEU A 65 5.10 -1.13 8.72
C LEU A 65 6.07 -1.90 7.84
N THR A 66 6.26 -1.46 6.60
CA THR A 66 7.04 -2.22 5.64
C THR A 66 8.30 -1.52 5.16
N LYS A 67 8.54 -0.30 5.60
CA LYS A 67 9.64 0.49 5.04
C LYS A 67 11.01 -0.16 5.24
N GLU A 68 11.15 -0.91 6.29
CA GLU A 68 12.43 -1.56 6.55
C GLU A 68 12.66 -2.79 5.68
N LEU A 69 11.62 -3.23 4.99
CA LEU A 69 11.73 -4.38 4.12
C LEU A 69 11.94 -4.00 2.65
N MET A 70 11.86 -2.73 2.35
CA MET A 70 12.05 -2.27 0.97
C MET A 70 13.50 -2.22 0.55
#